data_419fb4e0ca45ac492bfb3a51731b03f0
#
_entry.id   419fb4e0ca45ac492bfb3a51731b03f0
#
_cell.length_a   1.000
_cell.length_b   1.000
_cell.length_c   1.000
_cell.angle_alpha   90.00
_cell.angle_beta   90.00
_cell.angle_gamma   90.00
#
_symmetry.space_group_name_H-M   'P 1'
#
loop_
_entity.id
_entity.type
_entity.pdbx_description
1 polymer ?
#
loop_
_entity_poly.entity_id
_entity_poly.type
_entity_poly.pdbx_seq_one_letter_code
_entity_poly.pdbx_strand_id
1 'polypeptide(L)'
;MSNIVISGYYGFGNAGDEAMLCAIIDAIRDVEDDSHITVISGNPQETSRKHNIKAVGTFAAFSILNAIRNADLVISGGGSLLQDATSIRNTYYYLSIMGLAKLLGKPVMLYSQGIGPLYRKSTKRAVKFMLKY
;
A
#
# COMPACT_ATOMS: atom_id res chain seq x y z
N MET A 1 9.46 -17.70 -5.56
CA MET A 1 8.54 -16.76 -6.23
C MET A 1 7.55 -16.23 -5.21
N SER A 2 7.65 -14.96 -4.89
CA SER A 2 6.82 -14.33 -3.87
C SER A 2 5.69 -13.52 -4.50
N ASN A 3 4.54 -13.49 -3.82
CA ASN A 3 3.41 -12.64 -4.17
C ASN A 3 3.42 -11.43 -3.24
N ILE A 4 3.59 -10.23 -3.80
CA ILE A 4 3.72 -9.00 -3.04
C ILE A 4 2.61 -8.04 -3.44
N VAL A 5 1.93 -7.47 -2.45
CA VAL A 5 0.91 -6.43 -2.66
C VAL A 5 1.48 -5.11 -2.14
N ILE A 6 1.37 -4.07 -2.96
CA ILE A 6 1.83 -2.73 -2.61
C ILE A 6 0.62 -1.80 -2.48
N SER A 7 0.48 -1.17 -1.34
CA SER A 7 -0.57 -0.19 -1.06
C SER A 7 0.06 1.20 -0.90
N GLY A 8 -0.52 2.21 -1.54
CA GLY A 8 -0.06 3.58 -1.46
C GLY A 8 -0.92 4.50 -2.33
N TYR A 9 -0.54 5.76 -2.40
CA TYR A 9 -1.30 6.76 -3.16
C TYR A 9 -0.85 6.78 -4.63
N TYR A 10 -1.13 5.68 -5.32
CA TYR A 10 -0.69 5.47 -6.70
C TYR A 10 -1.86 5.58 -7.68
N GLY A 11 -1.56 6.02 -8.91
CA GLY A 11 -2.56 6.14 -9.95
C GLY A 11 -3.38 7.44 -9.91
N PHE A 12 -2.93 8.42 -9.13
CA PHE A 12 -3.61 9.72 -9.00
C PHE A 12 -2.83 10.87 -9.62
N GLY A 13 -1.78 10.57 -10.37
CA GLY A 13 -0.99 11.60 -11.06
C GLY A 13 0.02 12.33 -10.18
N ASN A 14 0.31 11.82 -9.00
CA ASN A 14 1.32 12.41 -8.12
C ASN A 14 2.71 11.87 -8.48
N ALA A 15 3.54 12.74 -9.04
CA ALA A 15 4.87 12.34 -9.53
C ALA A 15 5.77 11.79 -8.44
N GLY A 16 5.71 12.33 -7.22
CA GLY A 16 6.48 11.84 -6.09
C GLY A 16 6.11 10.43 -5.69
N ASP A 17 4.82 10.15 -5.59
CA ASP A 17 4.33 8.83 -5.22
C ASP A 17 4.61 7.81 -6.33
N GLU A 18 4.48 8.22 -7.59
CA GLU A 18 4.79 7.34 -8.72
C GLU A 18 6.29 7.00 -8.78
N ALA A 19 7.17 7.95 -8.47
CA ALA A 19 8.59 7.70 -8.38
C ALA A 19 8.93 6.73 -7.24
N MET A 20 8.26 6.87 -6.10
CA MET A 20 8.42 5.94 -4.98
C MET A 20 7.98 4.53 -5.34
N LEU A 21 6.86 4.40 -6.05
CA LEU A 21 6.39 3.09 -6.52
C LEU A 21 7.43 2.44 -7.43
N CYS A 22 7.98 3.19 -8.37
CA CYS A 22 9.03 2.70 -9.25
C CYS A 22 10.24 2.19 -8.46
N ALA A 23 10.67 2.96 -7.45
CA ALA A 23 11.81 2.58 -6.60
C ALA A 23 11.51 1.31 -5.80
N ILE A 24 10.30 1.16 -5.28
CA ILE A 24 9.91 -0.03 -4.54
C ILE A 24 9.92 -1.26 -5.44
N ILE A 25 9.36 -1.15 -6.64
CA ILE A 25 9.33 -2.26 -7.60
C ILE A 25 10.75 -2.66 -7.99
N ASP A 26 11.61 -1.69 -8.28
CA ASP A 26 13.01 -1.96 -8.63
C ASP A 26 13.75 -2.65 -7.48
N ALA A 27 13.53 -2.20 -6.25
CA ALA A 27 14.15 -2.82 -5.07
C ALA A 27 13.70 -4.27 -4.88
N ILE A 28 12.42 -4.55 -5.11
CA ILE A 28 11.89 -5.92 -5.01
C ILE A 28 12.53 -6.80 -6.07
N ARG A 29 12.62 -6.33 -7.30
CA ARG A 29 13.16 -7.11 -8.42
C ARG A 29 14.66 -7.33 -8.32
N ASP A 30 15.37 -6.44 -7.63
CA ASP A 30 16.80 -6.63 -7.34
C ASP A 30 17.02 -7.82 -6.40
N VAL A 31 16.07 -8.06 -5.50
CA VAL A 31 16.15 -9.17 -4.54
C VAL A 31 15.57 -10.46 -5.12
N GLU A 32 14.43 -10.35 -5.81
CA GLU A 32 13.71 -11.50 -6.35
C GLU A 32 13.07 -11.09 -7.69
N ASP A 33 13.77 -11.35 -8.79
CA ASP A 33 13.39 -10.90 -10.13
C ASP A 33 12.06 -11.48 -10.62
N ASP A 34 11.69 -12.66 -10.16
CA ASP A 34 10.46 -13.35 -10.57
C ASP A 34 9.28 -13.13 -9.61
N SER A 35 9.34 -12.11 -8.76
CA SER A 35 8.24 -11.78 -7.86
C SER A 35 6.97 -11.38 -8.62
N HIS A 36 5.83 -11.84 -8.11
CA HIS A 36 4.52 -11.39 -8.60
C HIS A 36 4.07 -10.17 -7.78
N ILE A 37 4.05 -9.01 -8.42
CA ILE A 37 3.73 -7.75 -7.76
C ILE A 37 2.32 -7.32 -8.17
N THR A 38 1.49 -6.98 -7.19
CA THR A 38 0.17 -6.39 -7.39
C THR A 38 0.11 -5.06 -6.68
N VAL A 39 -0.25 -4.00 -7.40
CA VAL A 39 -0.35 -2.64 -6.86
C VAL A 39 -1.82 -2.25 -6.75
N ILE A 40 -2.21 -1.67 -5.63
CA ILE A 40 -3.52 -1.06 -5.46
C ILE A 40 -3.42 0.37 -6.00
N SER A 41 -4.17 0.69 -7.05
CA SER A 41 -4.02 1.94 -7.79
C SER A 41 -5.36 2.58 -8.10
N GLY A 42 -5.38 3.91 -8.15
CA GLY A 42 -6.54 4.69 -8.63
C GLY A 42 -6.73 4.60 -10.13
N ASN A 43 -5.69 4.19 -10.87
CA ASN A 43 -5.77 3.93 -12.31
C ASN A 43 -5.02 2.64 -12.62
N PRO A 44 -5.65 1.48 -12.34
CA PRO A 44 -4.94 0.19 -12.44
C PRO A 44 -4.45 -0.13 -13.84
N GLN A 45 -5.16 0.24 -14.88
CA GLN A 45 -4.74 -0.02 -16.25
C GLN A 45 -3.44 0.69 -16.61
N GLU A 46 -3.33 1.97 -16.26
CA GLU A 46 -2.12 2.75 -16.50
C GLU A 46 -0.95 2.25 -15.65
N THR A 47 -1.20 1.98 -14.38
CA THR A 47 -0.18 1.46 -13.47
C THR A 47 0.36 0.12 -13.96
N SER A 48 -0.53 -0.78 -14.38
CA SER A 48 -0.16 -2.09 -14.91
C SER A 48 0.70 -1.96 -16.16
N ARG A 49 0.29 -1.10 -17.08
CA ARG A 49 1.02 -0.87 -18.33
C ARG A 49 2.38 -0.22 -18.10
N LYS A 50 2.42 0.79 -17.24
CA LYS A 50 3.64 1.58 -16.99
C LYS A 50 4.73 0.77 -16.30
N HIS A 51 4.35 -0.07 -15.35
CA HIS A 51 5.31 -0.82 -14.53
C HIS A 51 5.41 -2.30 -14.88
N ASN A 52 4.60 -2.76 -15.84
CA ASN A 52 4.53 -4.16 -16.25
C ASN A 52 4.29 -5.09 -15.06
N ILE A 53 3.29 -4.76 -14.26
CA ILE A 53 2.87 -5.52 -13.07
C ILE A 53 1.35 -5.63 -13.06
N LYS A 54 0.81 -6.44 -12.14
CA LYS A 54 -0.63 -6.52 -11.93
C LYS A 54 -1.08 -5.34 -11.07
N ALA A 55 -2.24 -4.77 -11.40
CA ALA A 55 -2.83 -3.70 -10.61
C ALA A 55 -4.32 -3.94 -10.39
N VAL A 56 -4.81 -3.51 -9.23
CA VAL A 56 -6.23 -3.60 -8.87
C VAL A 56 -6.71 -2.22 -8.42
N GLY A 57 -8.00 -1.95 -8.59
CA GLY A 57 -8.58 -0.65 -8.26
C GLY A 57 -8.63 -0.39 -6.77
N THR A 58 -8.54 0.89 -6.41
CA THR A 58 -8.54 1.35 -5.01
C THR A 58 -9.78 0.89 -4.23
N PHE A 59 -10.93 0.79 -4.90
CA PHE A 59 -12.18 0.38 -4.27
C PHE A 59 -12.68 -0.98 -4.76
N ALA A 60 -11.82 -1.75 -5.43
CA ALA A 60 -12.14 -3.11 -5.89
C ALA A 60 -11.98 -4.10 -4.74
N ALA A 61 -12.93 -4.10 -3.81
CA ALA A 61 -12.82 -4.83 -2.53
C ALA A 61 -12.49 -6.31 -2.69
N PHE A 62 -13.17 -7.02 -3.58
CA PHE A 62 -12.92 -8.44 -3.79
C PHE A 62 -11.54 -8.70 -4.40
N SER A 63 -11.12 -7.86 -5.34
CA SER A 63 -9.80 -7.99 -5.96
C SER A 63 -8.70 -7.72 -4.95
N ILE A 64 -8.87 -6.71 -4.09
CA ILE A 64 -7.93 -6.40 -3.02
C ILE A 64 -7.86 -7.55 -2.01
N LEU A 65 -9.01 -8.05 -1.58
CA LEU A 65 -9.08 -9.17 -0.64
C LEU A 65 -8.36 -10.39 -1.19
N ASN A 66 -8.64 -10.73 -2.45
CA ASN A 66 -8.01 -11.88 -3.10
C ASN A 66 -6.50 -11.70 -3.24
N ALA A 67 -6.04 -10.50 -3.60
CA ALA A 67 -4.62 -10.19 -3.72
C ALA A 67 -3.90 -10.34 -2.39
N ILE A 68 -4.47 -9.79 -1.31
CA ILE A 68 -3.87 -9.88 0.03
C ILE A 68 -3.90 -11.32 0.55
N ARG A 69 -4.99 -12.03 0.29
CA ARG A 69 -5.13 -13.43 0.71
C ARG A 69 -4.05 -14.32 0.11
N ASN A 70 -3.63 -14.05 -1.11
CA ASN A 70 -2.60 -14.81 -1.81
C ASN A 70 -1.20 -14.21 -1.66
N ALA A 71 -1.07 -13.10 -0.92
CA ALA A 71 0.21 -12.42 -0.77
C ALA A 71 1.11 -13.11 0.26
N ASP A 72 2.41 -13.02 0.03
CA ASP A 72 3.43 -13.40 0.99
C ASP A 72 3.89 -12.20 1.83
N LEU A 73 3.71 -11.00 1.29
CA LEU A 73 4.09 -9.75 1.93
C LEU A 73 3.18 -8.62 1.42
N VAL A 74 2.77 -7.75 2.32
CA VAL A 74 2.06 -6.52 1.97
C VAL A 74 2.95 -5.34 2.33
N ILE A 75 3.21 -4.47 1.36
CA ILE A 75 4.03 -3.27 1.55
C ILE A 75 3.12 -2.05 1.55
N SER A 76 3.18 -1.27 2.62
CA SER A 76 2.55 0.05 2.68
C SER A 76 3.66 1.06 2.41
N GLY A 77 3.65 1.66 1.23
CA GLY A 77 4.81 2.38 0.76
C GLY A 77 4.54 3.79 0.30
N GLY A 78 5.59 4.62 0.44
CA GLY A 78 5.67 5.95 -0.15
C GLY A 78 4.86 7.03 0.55
N GLY A 79 5.42 8.22 0.65
CA GLY A 79 4.71 9.41 1.10
C GLY A 79 4.25 9.39 2.55
N SER A 80 3.35 10.29 2.90
CA SER A 80 2.77 10.44 4.25
C SER A 80 1.35 9.91 4.25
N LEU A 81 1.21 8.57 4.24
CA LEU A 81 -0.09 7.92 4.18
C LEU A 81 -0.83 7.94 5.53
N LEU A 82 -0.09 7.82 6.63
CA LEU A 82 -0.67 7.77 7.97
C LEU A 82 -0.70 9.16 8.60
N GLN A 83 -1.55 10.02 8.04
CA GLN A 83 -1.73 11.39 8.54
C GLN A 83 -3.16 11.86 8.26
N ASP A 84 -3.65 12.82 9.02
CA ASP A 84 -5.00 13.34 8.87
C ASP A 84 -5.07 14.84 8.52
N ALA A 85 -3.95 15.42 8.11
CA ALA A 85 -3.89 16.85 7.76
C ALA A 85 -4.78 17.19 6.55
N THR A 86 -4.85 16.30 5.56
CA THR A 86 -5.65 16.49 4.35
C THR A 86 -6.94 15.69 4.36
N SER A 87 -6.90 14.44 4.84
CA SER A 87 -8.08 13.58 4.83
C SER A 87 -7.96 12.46 5.86
N ILE A 88 -8.92 12.42 6.77
CA ILE A 88 -9.06 11.31 7.71
C ILE A 88 -9.47 10.01 7.01
N ARG A 89 -10.22 10.13 5.90
CA ARG A 89 -10.63 8.98 5.08
C ARG A 89 -9.43 8.23 4.52
N ASN A 90 -8.44 8.96 4.01
CA ASN A 90 -7.24 8.35 3.45
C ASN A 90 -6.48 7.58 4.52
N THR A 91 -6.34 8.15 5.70
CA THR A 91 -5.68 7.47 6.82
C THR A 91 -6.38 6.16 7.17
N TYR A 92 -7.69 6.20 7.35
CA TYR A 92 -8.46 4.99 7.68
C TYR A 92 -8.48 3.98 6.55
N TYR A 93 -8.48 4.44 5.30
CA TYR A 93 -8.39 3.54 4.16
C TYR A 93 -7.11 2.72 4.21
N TYR A 94 -5.96 3.37 4.36
CA TYR A 94 -4.68 2.66 4.39
C TYR A 94 -4.53 1.80 5.63
N LEU A 95 -5.04 2.24 6.77
CA LEU A 95 -5.08 1.43 7.99
C LEU A 95 -5.97 0.19 7.80
N SER A 96 -7.06 0.31 7.06
CA SER A 96 -7.95 -0.82 6.76
C SER A 96 -7.23 -1.87 5.93
N ILE A 97 -6.44 -1.47 4.95
CA ILE A 97 -5.64 -2.39 4.13
C ILE A 97 -4.62 -3.12 5.02
N MET A 98 -3.90 -2.38 5.86
CA MET A 98 -2.93 -2.98 6.79
C MET A 98 -3.62 -3.92 7.79
N GLY A 99 -4.77 -3.51 8.31
CA GLY A 99 -5.56 -4.31 9.24
C GLY A 99 -6.06 -5.60 8.61
N LEU A 100 -6.53 -5.53 7.37
CA LEU A 100 -6.95 -6.72 6.62
C LEU A 100 -5.79 -7.69 6.43
N ALA A 101 -4.61 -7.18 6.06
CA ALA A 101 -3.42 -8.01 5.91
C ALA A 101 -3.06 -8.71 7.22
N LYS A 102 -3.05 -7.98 8.33
CA LYS A 102 -2.76 -8.55 9.65
C LYS A 102 -3.81 -9.57 10.08
N LEU A 103 -5.08 -9.31 9.80
CA LEU A 103 -6.17 -10.24 10.11
C LEU A 103 -6.01 -11.56 9.35
N LEU A 104 -5.49 -11.50 8.12
CA LEU A 104 -5.22 -12.69 7.31
C LEU A 104 -3.85 -13.32 7.62
N GLY A 105 -3.14 -12.82 8.63
CA GLY A 105 -1.85 -13.35 9.05
C GLY A 105 -0.70 -13.03 8.12
N LYS A 106 -0.81 -11.95 7.34
CA LYS A 106 0.22 -11.57 6.37
C LYS A 106 1.21 -10.56 6.97
N PRO A 107 2.52 -10.70 6.70
CA PRO A 107 3.49 -9.68 7.10
C PRO A 107 3.21 -8.36 6.40
N VAL A 108 3.35 -7.25 7.14
CA VAL A 108 3.20 -5.90 6.60
C VAL A 108 4.50 -5.14 6.81
N MET A 109 5.02 -4.55 5.75
CA MET A 109 6.22 -3.72 5.78
C MET A 109 5.85 -2.28 5.48
N LEU A 110 6.34 -1.35 6.30
CA LEU A 110 6.26 0.08 6.03
C LEU A 110 7.53 0.51 5.32
N TYR A 111 7.42 0.96 4.08
CA TYR A 111 8.58 1.32 3.26
C TYR A 111 8.59 2.82 3.01
N SER A 112 9.59 3.49 3.57
CA SER A 112 9.80 4.95 3.39
C SER A 112 8.54 5.78 3.65
N GLN A 113 7.73 5.35 4.64
CA GLN A 113 6.47 5.98 4.95
C GLN A 113 6.60 6.98 6.08
N GLY A 114 6.15 8.22 5.84
CA GLY A 114 6.02 9.22 6.87
C GLY A 114 4.75 9.03 7.67
N ILE A 115 4.81 9.30 8.97
CA ILE A 115 3.66 9.26 9.87
C ILE A 115 3.43 10.65 10.43
N GLY A 116 2.19 11.14 10.31
CA GLY A 116 1.80 12.45 10.78
C GLY A 116 1.79 13.52 9.71
N PRO A 117 1.35 14.73 10.03
CA PRO A 117 0.80 15.09 11.33
C PRO A 117 -0.56 14.44 11.59
N LEU A 118 -0.80 14.06 12.83
CA LEU A 118 -2.06 13.46 13.26
C LEU A 118 -2.74 14.41 14.25
N TYR A 119 -3.85 15.00 13.85
CA TYR A 119 -4.55 16.01 14.65
C TYR A 119 -5.71 15.45 15.46
N ARG A 120 -6.26 14.31 15.04
CA ARG A 120 -7.42 13.70 15.72
C ARG A 120 -6.97 12.58 16.64
N LYS A 121 -7.54 12.54 17.86
CA LYS A 121 -7.21 11.51 18.84
C LYS A 121 -7.56 10.10 18.34
N SER A 122 -8.71 9.96 17.65
CA SER A 122 -9.13 8.68 17.09
C SER A 122 -8.13 8.15 16.06
N THR A 123 -7.64 9.03 15.18
CA THR A 123 -6.65 8.67 14.17
C THR A 123 -5.34 8.28 14.82
N LYS A 124 -4.88 9.03 15.82
CA LYS A 124 -3.66 8.70 16.57
C LYS A 124 -3.74 7.33 17.21
N ARG A 125 -4.88 7.00 17.82
CA ARG A 125 -5.10 5.69 18.44
C ARG A 125 -5.11 4.58 17.43
N ALA A 126 -5.77 4.79 16.28
CA ALA A 126 -5.82 3.78 15.21
C ALA A 126 -4.43 3.49 14.65
N VAL A 127 -3.65 4.51 14.34
CA VAL A 127 -2.28 4.35 13.85
C VAL A 127 -1.42 3.64 14.89
N LYS A 128 -1.49 4.07 16.14
CA LYS A 128 -0.73 3.48 17.23
C LYS A 128 -1.07 2.00 17.42
N PHE A 129 -2.35 1.65 17.35
CA PHE A 129 -2.80 0.26 17.42
C PHE A 129 -2.22 -0.58 16.27
N MET A 130 -2.30 -0.08 15.05
CA MET A 130 -1.81 -0.80 13.85
C MET A 130 -0.30 -1.02 13.87
N LEU A 131 0.46 -0.02 14.33
CA LEU A 131 1.92 -0.14 14.40
C LEU A 131 2.37 -1.07 15.52
N LYS A 132 1.56 -1.20 16.56
CA LYS A 132 1.88 -2.08 17.68
C LYS A 132 1.59 -3.55 17.36
N TYR A 133 0.52 -3.82 16.65
CA TYR A 133 0.05 -5.16 16.32
C TYR A 133 0.09 -5.43 14.83
#